data_5ad1b1d3b7cd5552625c7daefaaa10c9
#
_entry.id   5ad1b1d3b7cd5552625c7daefaaa10c9
#
_cell.length_a   1.000
_cell.length_b   1.000
_cell.length_c   1.000
_cell.angle_alpha   90.00
_cell.angle_beta   90.00
_cell.angle_gamma   90.00
#
_symmetry.space_group_name_H-M   'P 1'
#
loop_
_entity.id
_entity.type
_entity.pdbx_description
1 polymer ?
#
loop_
_entity_poly.entity_id
_entity_poly.type
_entity_poly.pdbx_seq_one_letter_code
_entity_poly.pdbx_strand_id
1 'polypeptide(L)'
;MTISHSVAITTYYSNIGGASMANKERIILMRKCIDEDVWSIDFTNGVVTTKQGSIGWISNKGYRVHRVTISGKRWTFGVHEVIAVAIGWDIEGKTVDHINSNKLDNRLCNLQILSGGDNARKAVKDGLVPTHKGELNGSSKLTWKTVDKIRKEYEEGTSQADLSRLYGVHKNTIWNIVTNKSWVK
;
A
#
# COMPACT_ATOMS: atom_id res chain seq x y z
N MET A 1 11.77 42.97 4.17
CA MET A 1 10.38 42.72 4.59
C MET A 1 10.19 41.20 4.59
N THR A 2 10.35 40.57 5.72
CA THR A 2 10.16 39.10 5.89
C THR A 2 8.71 38.87 6.23
N ILE A 3 7.94 38.43 5.24
CA ILE A 3 6.56 37.97 5.45
C ILE A 3 6.62 36.65 6.21
N SER A 4 6.09 36.66 7.43
CA SER A 4 6.03 35.53 8.33
C SER A 4 5.26 34.38 7.66
N HIS A 5 5.96 33.33 7.29
CA HIS A 5 5.38 32.08 6.68
C HIS A 5 4.42 31.33 7.64
N SER A 6 4.32 31.74 8.91
CA SER A 6 3.43 31.06 9.88
C SER A 6 1.94 31.36 9.66
N VAL A 7 1.58 32.50 9.04
CA VAL A 7 0.18 32.91 8.82
C VAL A 7 -0.46 32.14 7.65
N ALA A 8 0.30 31.79 6.61
CA ALA A 8 -0.21 31.08 5.44
C ALA A 8 -0.63 29.63 5.75
N ILE A 9 0.01 28.99 6.72
CA ILE A 9 -0.27 27.60 7.10
C ILE A 9 -1.60 27.49 7.90
N THR A 10 -1.88 28.44 8.77
CA THR A 10 -3.10 28.43 9.60
C THR A 10 -4.37 28.62 8.77
N THR A 11 -4.30 29.40 7.68
CA THR A 11 -5.46 29.67 6.80
C THR A 11 -5.78 28.47 5.87
N TYR A 12 -4.80 27.59 5.59
CA TYR A 12 -5.00 26.41 4.75
C TYR A 12 -5.76 25.28 5.47
N TYR A 13 -5.70 25.25 6.82
CA TYR A 13 -6.29 24.17 7.64
C TYR A 13 -7.80 24.25 7.83
N SER A 14 -8.46 25.37 7.51
CA SER A 14 -9.88 25.58 7.84
C SER A 14 -10.89 24.92 6.89
N ASN A 15 -10.46 24.32 5.77
CA ASN A 15 -11.38 23.93 4.68
C ASN A 15 -11.37 22.48 4.22
N ILE A 16 -10.79 21.52 4.96
CA ILE A 16 -10.68 20.13 4.44
C ILE A 16 -11.15 19.10 5.48
N GLY A 17 -12.18 18.32 5.15
CA GLY A 17 -12.81 17.31 6.03
C GLY A 17 -12.22 15.89 5.91
N GLY A 18 -12.20 15.15 7.01
CA GLY A 18 -12.12 13.69 7.05
C GLY A 18 -10.73 13.03 7.01
N ALA A 19 -10.68 11.70 6.88
CA ALA A 19 -9.48 10.85 6.92
C ALA A 19 -8.40 11.18 5.86
N SER A 20 -8.74 11.90 4.79
CA SER A 20 -7.82 12.47 3.79
C SER A 20 -6.89 13.55 4.37
N MET A 21 -7.27 14.22 5.47
CA MET A 21 -6.50 15.29 6.10
C MET A 21 -5.15 14.83 6.66
N ALA A 22 -5.09 13.68 7.33
CA ALA A 22 -3.85 13.22 7.97
C ALA A 22 -2.71 12.98 6.95
N ASN A 23 -3.05 12.60 5.72
CA ASN A 23 -2.05 12.38 4.67
C ASN A 23 -1.57 13.70 4.06
N LYS A 24 -2.49 14.65 3.79
CA LYS A 24 -2.14 15.99 3.32
C LYS A 24 -1.28 16.74 4.32
N GLU A 25 -1.66 16.76 5.59
CA GLU A 25 -0.89 17.35 6.68
C GLU A 25 0.53 16.78 6.71
N ARG A 26 0.68 15.47 6.59
CA ARG A 26 1.98 14.80 6.54
C ARG A 26 2.86 15.29 5.40
N ILE A 27 2.31 15.43 4.20
CA ILE A 27 3.04 15.90 3.01
C ILE A 27 3.49 17.35 3.20
N ILE A 28 2.61 18.22 3.71
CA ILE A 28 2.93 19.62 3.99
C ILE A 28 4.06 19.72 5.02
N LEU A 29 4.03 18.93 6.09
CA LEU A 29 5.07 18.91 7.10
C LEU A 29 6.40 18.38 6.57
N MET A 30 6.39 17.37 5.69
CA MET A 30 7.60 16.91 5.00
C MET A 30 8.21 18.01 4.13
N ARG A 31 7.41 18.71 3.32
CA ARG A 31 7.86 19.84 2.50
C ARG A 31 8.48 20.93 3.37
N LYS A 32 7.80 21.34 4.44
CA LYS A 32 8.33 22.31 5.39
C LYS A 32 9.70 21.88 5.95
N CYS A 33 9.86 20.62 6.36
CA CYS A 33 11.13 20.12 6.86
C CYS A 33 12.24 20.14 5.78
N ILE A 34 11.88 19.90 4.51
CA ILE A 34 12.81 19.99 3.38
C ILE A 34 13.21 21.45 3.14
N ASP A 35 12.25 22.37 3.07
CA ASP A 35 12.46 23.79 2.83
C ASP A 35 13.26 24.49 3.96
N GLU A 36 13.15 23.98 5.19
CA GLU A 36 13.90 24.46 6.38
C GLU A 36 15.24 23.72 6.57
N ASP A 37 15.69 22.94 5.60
CA ASP A 37 16.95 22.15 5.65
C ASP A 37 17.07 21.28 6.91
N VAL A 38 15.95 20.72 7.40
CA VAL A 38 15.98 19.75 8.52
C VAL A 38 16.74 18.50 8.12
N TRP A 39 16.71 18.15 6.82
CA TRP A 39 17.39 17.02 6.22
C TRP A 39 18.26 17.42 5.02
N SER A 40 19.40 16.75 4.89
CA SER A 40 20.19 16.65 3.65
C SER A 40 19.79 15.38 2.92
N ILE A 41 19.58 15.45 1.60
CA ILE A 41 19.04 14.35 0.80
C ILE A 41 20.02 13.96 -0.30
N ASP A 42 20.52 12.75 -0.26
CA ASP A 42 21.31 12.12 -1.33
C ASP A 42 20.39 11.21 -2.15
N PHE A 43 19.92 11.71 -3.28
CA PHE A 43 19.02 10.98 -4.19
C PHE A 43 19.69 9.78 -4.85
N THR A 44 21.00 9.85 -5.08
CA THR A 44 21.77 8.79 -5.74
C THR A 44 21.88 7.56 -4.86
N ASN A 45 22.22 7.76 -3.58
CA ASN A 45 22.38 6.68 -2.62
C ASN A 45 21.09 6.38 -1.83
N GLY A 46 20.06 7.21 -1.99
CA GLY A 46 18.78 7.04 -1.28
C GLY A 46 18.90 7.29 0.23
N VAL A 47 19.74 8.25 0.62
CA VAL A 47 20.02 8.56 2.02
C VAL A 47 19.46 9.91 2.38
N VAL A 48 18.77 10.00 3.52
CA VAL A 48 18.36 11.24 4.16
C VAL A 48 19.09 11.36 5.49
N THR A 49 19.73 12.49 5.72
CA THR A 49 20.58 12.73 6.89
C THR A 49 20.12 13.96 7.63
N THR A 50 20.02 13.90 8.96
CA THR A 50 19.77 15.09 9.78
C THR A 50 21.02 15.97 9.89
N LYS A 51 20.87 17.22 10.34
CA LYS A 51 22.00 18.14 10.63
C LYS A 51 23.04 17.55 11.60
N GLN A 52 22.64 16.59 12.45
CA GLN A 52 23.52 15.90 13.38
C GLN A 52 24.15 14.62 12.79
N GLY A 53 23.98 14.37 11.49
CA GLY A 53 24.54 13.20 10.81
C GLY A 53 23.75 11.90 10.97
N SER A 54 22.57 11.92 11.61
CA SER A 54 21.75 10.71 11.74
C SER A 54 21.06 10.35 10.42
N ILE A 55 21.16 9.08 10.02
CA ILE A 55 20.47 8.50 8.87
C ILE A 55 19.11 7.87 9.25
N GLY A 56 18.63 8.10 10.46
CA GLY A 56 17.41 7.50 10.99
C GLY A 56 17.59 6.04 11.44
N TRP A 57 16.48 5.35 11.66
CA TRP A 57 16.46 3.96 12.10
C TRP A 57 15.53 3.11 11.25
N ILE A 58 15.60 1.78 11.41
CA ILE A 58 14.69 0.85 10.73
C ILE A 58 13.47 0.61 11.64
N SER A 59 12.28 0.90 11.12
CA SER A 59 11.02 0.65 11.82
C SER A 59 10.70 -0.85 11.90
N ASN A 60 9.74 -1.22 12.76
CA ASN A 60 9.23 -2.59 12.84
C ASN A 60 8.59 -3.12 11.53
N LYS A 61 8.24 -2.21 10.62
CA LYS A 61 7.75 -2.55 9.26
C LYS A 61 8.88 -2.71 8.24
N GLY A 62 10.14 -2.56 8.66
CA GLY A 62 11.33 -2.72 7.81
C GLY A 62 11.71 -1.50 6.98
N TYR A 63 11.06 -0.35 7.16
CA TYR A 63 11.40 0.89 6.46
C TYR A 63 12.39 1.73 7.25
N ARG A 64 13.31 2.40 6.55
CA ARG A 64 14.13 3.47 7.17
C ARG A 64 13.27 4.71 7.37
N VAL A 65 13.31 5.25 8.58
CA VAL A 65 12.45 6.37 8.99
C VAL A 65 13.22 7.41 9.79
N HIS A 66 12.74 8.66 9.74
CA HIS A 66 13.16 9.76 10.61
C HIS A 66 12.01 10.22 11.49
N ARG A 67 12.35 10.70 12.70
CA ARG A 67 11.41 11.37 13.60
C ARG A 67 11.75 12.83 13.70
N VAL A 68 10.72 13.67 13.62
CA VAL A 68 10.81 15.12 13.82
C VAL A 68 9.75 15.54 14.82
N THR A 69 10.07 16.51 15.68
CA THR A 69 9.10 17.14 16.57
C THR A 69 8.70 18.48 15.98
N ILE A 70 7.45 18.66 15.64
CA ILE A 70 6.90 19.88 15.05
C ILE A 70 5.74 20.33 15.94
N SER A 71 5.81 21.55 16.46
CA SER A 71 4.81 22.12 17.37
C SER A 71 4.47 21.19 18.55
N GLY A 72 5.48 20.58 19.17
CA GLY A 72 5.34 19.65 20.29
C GLY A 72 4.83 18.24 19.94
N LYS A 73 4.41 18.00 18.70
CA LYS A 73 3.95 16.70 18.23
C LYS A 73 5.06 15.95 17.49
N ARG A 74 5.23 14.67 17.80
CA ARG A 74 6.22 13.78 17.15
C ARG A 74 5.66 13.17 15.88
N TRP A 75 6.38 13.36 14.77
CA TRP A 75 6.08 12.80 13.46
C TRP A 75 7.16 11.82 13.04
N THR A 76 6.77 10.73 12.38
CA THR A 76 7.71 9.76 11.82
C THR A 76 7.48 9.67 10.32
N PHE A 77 8.51 9.93 9.52
CA PHE A 77 8.46 9.96 8.07
C PHE A 77 9.35 8.86 7.48
N GLY A 78 8.85 8.15 6.46
CA GLY A 78 9.65 7.20 5.69
C GLY A 78 10.66 7.94 4.80
N VAL A 79 11.90 7.45 4.73
CA VAL A 79 12.93 8.02 3.86
C VAL A 79 12.48 8.06 2.40
N HIS A 80 11.85 6.98 1.91
CA HIS A 80 11.27 6.92 0.56
C HIS A 80 10.19 7.99 0.33
N GLU A 81 9.35 8.29 1.34
CA GLU A 81 8.35 9.35 1.25
C GLU A 81 9.00 10.74 1.19
N VAL A 82 10.02 10.99 2.03
CA VAL A 82 10.76 12.25 2.04
C VAL A 82 11.43 12.50 0.70
N ILE A 83 12.09 11.48 0.12
CA ILE A 83 12.73 11.57 -1.19
C ILE A 83 11.70 11.88 -2.29
N ALA A 84 10.56 11.18 -2.29
CA ALA A 84 9.50 11.41 -3.26
C ALA A 84 8.94 12.83 -3.20
N VAL A 85 8.71 13.35 -1.98
CA VAL A 85 8.22 14.73 -1.78
C VAL A 85 9.27 15.74 -2.20
N ALA A 86 10.56 15.50 -1.92
CA ALA A 86 11.66 16.42 -2.24
C ALA A 86 11.83 16.63 -3.75
N ILE A 87 11.59 15.60 -4.57
CA ILE A 87 11.63 15.72 -6.04
C ILE A 87 10.31 16.19 -6.64
N GLY A 88 9.34 16.56 -5.81
CA GLY A 88 8.06 17.11 -6.25
C GLY A 88 7.00 16.08 -6.66
N TRP A 89 7.18 14.81 -6.33
CA TRP A 89 6.14 13.81 -6.61
C TRP A 89 4.86 14.09 -5.83
N ASP A 90 3.72 13.94 -6.51
CA ASP A 90 2.41 13.95 -5.89
C ASP A 90 2.12 12.56 -5.31
N ILE A 91 2.25 12.43 -3.99
CA ILE A 91 1.99 11.20 -3.25
C ILE A 91 0.66 11.21 -2.49
N GLU A 92 -0.20 12.21 -2.73
CA GLU A 92 -1.50 12.29 -2.07
C GLU A 92 -2.40 11.13 -2.51
N GLY A 93 -2.88 10.35 -1.54
CA GLY A 93 -3.72 9.16 -1.80
C GLY A 93 -3.00 8.01 -2.53
N LYS A 94 -1.70 8.10 -2.68
CA LYS A 94 -0.85 7.11 -3.36
C LYS A 94 0.17 6.50 -2.39
N THR A 95 0.83 5.46 -2.82
CA THR A 95 1.91 4.78 -2.09
C THR A 95 3.22 4.97 -2.84
N VAL A 96 4.25 5.42 -2.13
CA VAL A 96 5.63 5.33 -2.63
C VAL A 96 6.11 3.91 -2.36
N ASP A 97 6.43 3.19 -3.42
CA ASP A 97 6.77 1.77 -3.40
C ASP A 97 8.19 1.53 -3.91
N HIS A 98 8.81 0.44 -3.43
CA HIS A 98 10.12 0.00 -3.86
C HIS A 98 9.99 -1.00 -5.00
N ILE A 99 10.52 -0.67 -6.19
CA ILE A 99 10.39 -1.49 -7.41
C ILE A 99 10.91 -2.92 -7.16
N ASN A 100 12.06 -3.04 -6.51
CA ASN A 100 12.70 -4.33 -6.18
C ASN A 100 12.19 -4.97 -4.87
N SER A 101 11.16 -4.41 -4.24
CA SER A 101 10.60 -4.85 -2.94
C SER A 101 11.57 -4.77 -1.75
N ASN A 102 12.79 -4.22 -1.92
CA ASN A 102 13.73 -3.96 -0.84
C ASN A 102 13.44 -2.59 -0.20
N LYS A 103 12.81 -2.59 0.96
CA LYS A 103 12.38 -1.40 1.71
C LYS A 103 13.51 -0.50 2.21
N LEU A 104 14.76 -0.94 2.11
CA LEU A 104 15.94 -0.18 2.51
C LEU A 104 16.68 0.45 1.33
N ASP A 105 16.36 0.06 0.10
CA ASP A 105 16.92 0.63 -1.11
C ASP A 105 16.09 1.84 -1.56
N ASN A 106 16.34 2.99 -0.93
CA ASN A 106 15.61 4.23 -1.21
C ASN A 106 16.20 5.06 -2.35
N ARG A 107 17.10 4.50 -3.17
CA ARG A 107 17.59 5.20 -4.37
C ARG A 107 16.43 5.58 -5.27
N LEU A 108 16.48 6.79 -5.83
CA LEU A 108 15.39 7.31 -6.63
C LEU A 108 15.01 6.39 -7.80
N CYS A 109 15.99 5.74 -8.44
CA CYS A 109 15.77 4.79 -9.53
C CYS A 109 14.99 3.52 -9.12
N ASN A 110 14.91 3.25 -7.80
CA ASN A 110 14.18 2.11 -7.24
C ASN A 110 12.81 2.50 -6.65
N LEU A 111 12.43 3.78 -6.68
CA LEU A 111 11.16 4.24 -6.17
C LEU A 111 10.14 4.44 -7.30
N GLN A 112 8.88 4.20 -6.99
CA GLN A 112 7.74 4.46 -7.88
C GLN A 112 6.52 4.89 -7.08
N ILE A 113 5.56 5.53 -7.76
CA ILE A 113 4.25 5.86 -7.18
C ILE A 113 3.21 4.87 -7.69
N LEU A 114 2.47 4.27 -6.78
CA LEU A 114 1.38 3.34 -7.09
C LEU A 114 0.07 3.79 -6.45
N SER A 115 -1.04 3.48 -7.12
CA SER A 115 -2.34 3.46 -6.43
C SER A 115 -2.37 2.35 -5.38
N GLY A 116 -3.24 2.46 -4.37
CA GLY A 116 -3.40 1.37 -3.39
C GLY A 116 -3.76 0.04 -4.04
N GLY A 117 -4.56 0.06 -5.13
CA GLY A 117 -4.91 -1.15 -5.89
C GLY A 117 -3.72 -1.76 -6.64
N ASP A 118 -2.87 -0.92 -7.27
CA ASP A 118 -1.68 -1.40 -7.98
C ASP A 118 -0.65 -1.96 -7.00
N ASN A 119 -0.47 -1.30 -5.85
CA ASN A 119 0.40 -1.78 -4.80
C ASN A 119 -0.04 -3.15 -4.25
N ALA A 120 -1.34 -3.35 -4.05
CA ALA A 120 -1.88 -4.64 -3.65
C ALA A 120 -1.66 -5.72 -4.74
N ARG A 121 -1.87 -5.38 -6.02
CA ARG A 121 -1.59 -6.29 -7.15
C ARG A 121 -0.11 -6.68 -7.23
N LYS A 122 0.78 -5.70 -7.05
CA LYS A 122 2.23 -5.94 -7.01
C LYS A 122 2.60 -6.87 -5.85
N ALA A 123 2.09 -6.63 -4.64
CA ALA A 123 2.35 -7.47 -3.47
C ALA A 123 1.95 -8.94 -3.69
N VAL A 124 0.83 -9.18 -4.37
CA VAL A 124 0.41 -10.54 -4.77
C VAL A 124 1.35 -11.12 -5.81
N LYS A 125 1.73 -10.34 -6.84
CA LYS A 125 2.65 -10.78 -7.90
C LYS A 125 4.02 -11.13 -7.35
N ASP A 126 4.51 -10.34 -6.41
CA ASP A 126 5.82 -10.53 -5.78
C ASP A 126 5.81 -11.62 -4.68
N GLY A 127 4.65 -12.28 -4.47
CA GLY A 127 4.49 -13.35 -3.47
C GLY A 127 4.54 -12.88 -2.02
N LEU A 128 4.44 -11.57 -1.78
CA LEU A 128 4.49 -10.96 -0.44
C LEU A 128 3.20 -11.15 0.36
N VAL A 129 2.12 -11.48 -0.32
CA VAL A 129 0.82 -11.78 0.29
C VAL A 129 0.43 -13.21 -0.06
N PRO A 130 0.20 -14.08 0.94
CA PRO A 130 -0.30 -15.41 0.68
C PRO A 130 -1.65 -15.34 -0.03
N THR A 131 -1.73 -15.89 -1.23
CA THR A 131 -3.04 -16.04 -1.90
C THR A 131 -3.71 -17.28 -1.30
N HIS A 132 -4.59 -17.08 -0.35
CA HIS A 132 -5.44 -18.14 0.19
C HIS A 132 -6.49 -18.52 -0.88
N LYS A 133 -6.11 -19.41 -1.79
CA LYS A 133 -6.99 -19.95 -2.83
C LYS A 133 -7.63 -21.27 -2.37
N GLY A 134 -8.83 -21.53 -2.86
CA GLY A 134 -9.52 -22.77 -2.57
C GLY A 134 -9.83 -22.95 -1.07
N GLU A 135 -9.50 -24.09 -0.50
CA GLU A 135 -9.75 -24.43 0.91
C GLU A 135 -9.00 -23.55 1.90
N LEU A 136 -7.84 -22.95 1.49
CA LEU A 136 -7.06 -22.07 2.33
C LEU A 136 -7.73 -20.69 2.54
N ASN A 137 -8.76 -20.37 1.76
CA ASN A 137 -9.56 -19.17 1.99
C ASN A 137 -10.53 -19.44 3.16
N GLY A 138 -10.33 -18.78 4.29
CA GLY A 138 -11.16 -18.93 5.49
C GLY A 138 -12.66 -18.66 5.29
N SER A 139 -13.05 -18.00 4.20
CA SER A 139 -14.45 -17.78 3.80
C SER A 139 -14.95 -18.86 2.82
N SER A 140 -14.14 -19.84 2.44
CA SER A 140 -14.55 -20.89 1.50
C SER A 140 -15.52 -21.85 2.16
N LYS A 141 -16.65 -22.08 1.50
CA LYS A 141 -17.63 -23.12 1.89
C LYS A 141 -17.35 -24.46 1.22
N LEU A 142 -16.42 -24.50 0.27
CA LEU A 142 -16.10 -25.67 -0.54
C LEU A 142 -14.71 -26.20 -0.23
N THR A 143 -14.55 -27.50 -0.39
CA THR A 143 -13.26 -28.23 -0.37
C THR A 143 -12.91 -28.71 -1.77
N TRP A 144 -11.65 -29.07 -2.03
CA TRP A 144 -11.24 -29.68 -3.30
C TRP A 144 -12.06 -30.93 -3.63
N LYS A 145 -12.31 -31.77 -2.61
CA LYS A 145 -13.17 -32.97 -2.75
C LYS A 145 -14.58 -32.60 -3.19
N THR A 146 -15.16 -31.54 -2.63
CA THR A 146 -16.50 -31.06 -3.01
C THR A 146 -16.50 -30.50 -4.43
N VAL A 147 -15.44 -29.80 -4.82
CA VAL A 147 -15.28 -29.23 -6.16
C VAL A 147 -15.20 -30.36 -7.23
N ASP A 148 -14.41 -31.39 -6.95
CA ASP A 148 -14.32 -32.55 -7.86
C ASP A 148 -15.68 -33.26 -8.01
N LYS A 149 -16.47 -33.34 -6.92
CA LYS A 149 -17.82 -33.89 -6.96
C LYS A 149 -18.78 -33.00 -7.77
N ILE A 150 -18.73 -31.66 -7.60
CA ILE A 150 -19.52 -30.73 -8.42
C ILE A 150 -19.22 -30.88 -9.90
N ARG A 151 -17.96 -31.02 -10.29
CA ARG A 151 -17.58 -31.25 -11.70
C ARG A 151 -18.16 -32.52 -12.26
N LYS A 152 -18.03 -33.60 -11.50
CA LYS A 152 -18.58 -34.91 -11.91
C LYS A 152 -20.11 -34.87 -12.08
N GLU A 153 -20.84 -34.36 -11.10
CA GLU A 153 -22.31 -34.24 -11.16
C GLU A 153 -22.78 -33.32 -12.31
N TYR A 154 -21.99 -32.27 -12.64
CA TYR A 154 -22.26 -31.43 -13.80
C TYR A 154 -22.06 -32.18 -15.12
N GLU A 155 -21.00 -33.02 -15.26
CA GLU A 155 -20.76 -33.90 -16.42
C GLU A 155 -21.85 -34.95 -16.57
N GLU A 156 -22.41 -35.42 -15.47
CA GLU A 156 -23.53 -36.34 -15.41
C GLU A 156 -24.90 -35.68 -15.76
N GLY A 157 -24.91 -34.37 -16.05
CA GLY A 157 -26.07 -33.62 -16.53
C GLY A 157 -26.82 -32.82 -15.47
N THR A 158 -26.32 -32.73 -14.23
CA THR A 158 -26.96 -31.91 -13.19
C THR A 158 -26.81 -30.43 -13.52
N SER A 159 -27.90 -29.66 -13.44
CA SER A 159 -27.89 -28.26 -13.81
C SER A 159 -27.09 -27.40 -12.80
N GLN A 160 -26.51 -26.27 -13.28
CA GLN A 160 -25.83 -25.33 -12.39
C GLN A 160 -26.74 -24.76 -11.29
N ALA A 161 -28.04 -24.66 -11.55
CA ALA A 161 -29.02 -24.19 -10.58
C ALA A 161 -29.24 -25.18 -9.45
N ASP A 162 -29.28 -26.46 -9.79
CA ASP A 162 -29.45 -27.56 -8.82
C ASP A 162 -28.19 -27.71 -7.97
N LEU A 163 -26.99 -27.69 -8.60
CA LEU A 163 -25.72 -27.70 -7.90
C LEU A 163 -25.58 -26.53 -6.97
N SER A 164 -25.97 -25.30 -7.39
CA SER A 164 -25.97 -24.11 -6.56
C SER A 164 -26.82 -24.31 -5.29
N ARG A 165 -28.01 -24.89 -5.42
CA ARG A 165 -28.90 -25.17 -4.27
C ARG A 165 -28.33 -26.29 -3.39
N LEU A 166 -27.82 -27.35 -3.99
CA LEU A 166 -27.30 -28.53 -3.28
C LEU A 166 -26.07 -28.17 -2.42
N TYR A 167 -25.15 -27.39 -2.97
CA TYR A 167 -23.89 -27.02 -2.29
C TYR A 167 -23.95 -25.68 -1.55
N GLY A 168 -25.07 -24.97 -1.56
CA GLY A 168 -25.27 -23.71 -0.82
C GLY A 168 -24.34 -22.57 -1.26
N VAL A 169 -24.02 -22.52 -2.56
CA VAL A 169 -23.14 -21.51 -3.15
C VAL A 169 -23.84 -20.81 -4.32
N HIS A 170 -23.38 -19.60 -4.66
CA HIS A 170 -23.97 -18.84 -5.75
C HIS A 170 -23.74 -19.53 -7.12
N LYS A 171 -24.70 -19.42 -8.05
CA LYS A 171 -24.63 -20.02 -9.39
C LYS A 171 -23.35 -19.65 -10.15
N ASN A 172 -22.85 -18.41 -10.00
CA ASN A 172 -21.57 -18.00 -10.60
C ASN A 172 -20.38 -18.76 -10.03
N THR A 173 -20.44 -19.19 -8.78
CA THR A 173 -19.40 -20.05 -8.17
C THR A 173 -19.36 -21.39 -8.85
N ILE A 174 -20.53 -22.03 -9.07
CA ILE A 174 -20.64 -23.28 -9.83
C ILE A 174 -20.09 -23.10 -11.25
N TRP A 175 -20.53 -22.03 -11.93
CA TRP A 175 -20.05 -21.74 -13.29
C TRP A 175 -18.52 -21.59 -13.36
N ASN A 176 -17.91 -20.86 -12.43
CA ASN A 176 -16.46 -20.73 -12.37
C ASN A 176 -15.74 -22.05 -12.11
N ILE A 177 -16.34 -22.95 -11.32
CA ILE A 177 -15.79 -24.29 -11.02
C ILE A 177 -15.83 -25.16 -12.27
N VAL A 178 -16.99 -25.30 -12.93
CA VAL A 178 -17.18 -26.19 -14.07
C VAL A 178 -16.50 -25.70 -15.34
N THR A 179 -16.27 -24.37 -15.45
CA THR A 179 -15.49 -23.76 -16.55
C THR A 179 -14.00 -23.63 -16.24
N ASN A 180 -13.51 -24.19 -15.13
CA ASN A 180 -12.12 -24.11 -14.70
C ASN A 180 -11.56 -22.68 -14.55
N LYS A 181 -12.44 -21.69 -14.29
CA LYS A 181 -12.03 -20.30 -13.98
C LYS A 181 -11.64 -20.12 -12.51
N SER A 182 -12.04 -21.03 -11.64
CA SER A 182 -11.64 -21.12 -10.24
C SER A 182 -11.35 -22.55 -9.83
N TRP A 183 -10.69 -22.73 -8.69
CA TRP A 183 -10.29 -24.05 -8.20
C TRP A 183 -9.44 -24.83 -9.23
N VAL A 184 -8.44 -24.14 -9.79
CA VAL A 184 -7.41 -24.72 -10.66
C VAL A 184 -6.20 -25.03 -9.78
N LYS A 185 -5.67 -26.28 -9.87
CA LYS A 185 -4.45 -26.74 -9.18
C LYS A 185 -3.22 -26.15 -9.84
#